data_1ffed220c32bacc736a7a9529ac020cb
#
_entry.id   1ffed220c32bacc736a7a9529ac020cb
#
_cell.length_a   1.000
_cell.length_b   1.000
_cell.length_c   1.000
_cell.angle_alpha   90.00
_cell.angle_beta   90.00
_cell.angle_gamma   90.00
#
_symmetry.space_group_name_H-M   'P 1'
#
loop_
_entity.id
_entity.type
_entity.pdbx_description
1 polymer ?
#
loop_
_entity_poly.entity_id
_entity_poly.type
_entity_poly.pdbx_seq_one_letter_code
_entity_poly.pdbx_strand_id
1 'polypeptide(L)'
;NGEMEHRRYFDINNYKRLSENEMSESEAKRLLKNCFQKSICRQLKSDVRLGCQLSGGIDSSLITAFAVKAQKASPLDTFSVIINHLDFSEEKYSDLVCEKLQTNQHKFTLSNDEVIQYFEDVIWHLDSMNNHPNAMGFYWLTKNAADYVKVKLSGEGADELMGGYVQ
;
A
#
# COMPACT_ATOMS: atom_id res chain seq x y z
N ASN A 1 -30.89 -2.39 -27.93
CA ASN A 1 -29.57 -2.41 -28.54
C ASN A 1 -28.61 -1.76 -27.57
N GLY A 2 -27.79 -2.57 -26.87
CA GLY A 2 -26.78 -2.06 -25.98
C GLY A 2 -25.47 -1.82 -26.75
N GLU A 3 -25.33 -0.66 -27.37
CA GLU A 3 -24.03 -0.26 -27.90
C GLU A 3 -23.12 0.10 -26.73
N MET A 4 -21.95 -0.53 -26.67
CA MET A 4 -20.94 -0.28 -25.66
C MET A 4 -19.98 0.79 -26.19
N GLU A 5 -19.95 1.96 -25.55
CA GLU A 5 -18.99 3.01 -25.87
C GLU A 5 -17.77 2.90 -24.95
N HIS A 6 -16.57 2.77 -25.49
CA HIS A 6 -15.31 2.81 -24.74
C HIS A 6 -14.70 4.21 -24.82
N ARG A 7 -14.56 4.87 -23.68
CA ARG A 7 -13.94 6.19 -23.58
C ARG A 7 -12.72 6.14 -22.68
N ARG A 8 -11.52 6.41 -23.27
CA ARG A 8 -10.30 6.58 -22.47
C ARG A 8 -10.37 7.95 -21.78
N TYR A 9 -10.46 7.98 -20.45
CA TYR A 9 -10.51 9.21 -19.66
C TYR A 9 -9.14 9.64 -19.13
N PHE A 10 -8.13 8.78 -19.16
CA PHE A 10 -6.77 9.04 -18.70
C PHE A 10 -5.76 8.42 -19.66
N ASP A 11 -4.73 9.18 -20.02
CA ASP A 11 -3.56 8.69 -20.76
C ASP A 11 -2.33 9.46 -20.28
N ILE A 12 -1.34 8.73 -19.74
CA ILE A 12 -0.09 9.31 -19.23
C ILE A 12 0.69 10.06 -20.29
N ASN A 13 0.55 9.70 -21.57
CA ASN A 13 1.22 10.36 -22.67
C ASN A 13 0.69 11.77 -22.95
N ASN A 14 -0.49 12.12 -22.43
CA ASN A 14 -1.06 13.45 -22.53
C ASN A 14 -0.44 14.46 -21.55
N TYR A 15 0.42 13.99 -20.63
CA TYR A 15 1.08 14.85 -19.66
C TYR A 15 2.47 15.25 -20.16
N LYS A 16 2.77 16.55 -20.03
CA LYS A 16 4.09 17.08 -20.37
C LYS A 16 5.15 16.45 -19.45
N ARG A 17 6.18 15.87 -20.06
CA ARG A 17 7.40 15.51 -19.34
C ARG A 17 8.21 16.77 -19.10
N LEU A 18 8.60 17.02 -17.86
CA LEU A 18 9.49 18.10 -17.50
C LEU A 18 10.94 17.57 -17.53
N SER A 19 11.83 18.35 -18.13
CA SER A 19 13.26 18.03 -18.10
C SER A 19 13.91 18.60 -16.83
N GLU A 20 15.12 18.13 -16.50
CA GLU A 20 15.91 18.65 -15.39
C GLU A 20 16.20 20.16 -15.50
N ASN A 21 16.22 20.68 -16.73
CA ASN A 21 16.42 22.11 -16.97
C ASN A 21 15.17 22.96 -16.74
N GLU A 22 13.97 22.35 -16.65
CA GLU A 22 12.70 23.05 -16.49
C GLU A 22 12.26 23.10 -15.01
N MET A 23 12.84 22.30 -14.14
CA MET A 23 12.46 22.23 -12.72
C MET A 23 13.64 21.83 -11.84
N SER A 24 13.87 22.56 -10.76
CA SER A 24 14.86 22.18 -9.76
C SER A 24 14.40 20.96 -8.94
N GLU A 25 15.35 20.18 -8.42
CA GLU A 25 15.05 19.04 -7.54
C GLU A 25 14.20 19.44 -6.32
N SER A 26 14.49 20.59 -5.72
CA SER A 26 13.74 21.10 -4.57
C SER A 26 12.29 21.41 -4.92
N GLU A 27 12.05 21.94 -6.11
CA GLU A 27 10.71 22.23 -6.61
C GLU A 27 9.96 20.95 -6.96
N ALA A 28 10.63 19.99 -7.61
CA ALA A 28 10.06 18.67 -7.90
C ALA A 28 9.63 17.95 -6.62
N LYS A 29 10.49 17.92 -5.59
CA LYS A 29 10.18 17.36 -4.27
C LYS A 29 8.97 18.04 -3.62
N ARG A 30 8.89 19.36 -3.70
CA ARG A 30 7.76 20.12 -3.15
C ARG A 30 6.45 19.77 -3.87
N LEU A 31 6.48 19.70 -5.17
CA LEU A 31 5.29 19.37 -5.98
C LEU A 31 4.85 17.92 -5.72
N LEU A 32 5.77 16.96 -5.75
CA LEU A 32 5.50 15.56 -5.45
C LEU A 32 4.86 15.41 -4.06
N LYS A 33 5.45 16.02 -3.04
CA LYS A 33 4.90 16.02 -1.68
C LYS A 33 3.47 16.56 -1.64
N ASN A 34 3.20 17.66 -2.33
CA ASN A 34 1.85 18.26 -2.36
C ASN A 34 0.84 17.36 -3.09
N CYS A 35 1.23 16.75 -4.20
CA CYS A 35 0.38 15.81 -4.94
C CYS A 35 0.08 14.58 -4.09
N PHE A 36 1.10 14.01 -3.46
CA PHE A 36 1.00 12.86 -2.60
C PHE A 36 0.05 13.13 -1.41
N GLN A 37 0.27 14.24 -0.71
CA GLN A 37 -0.59 14.66 0.40
C GLN A 37 -2.06 14.82 -0.03
N LYS A 38 -2.31 15.46 -1.18
CA LYS A 38 -3.67 15.62 -1.72
C LYS A 38 -4.30 14.27 -2.06
N SER A 39 -3.53 13.35 -2.65
CA SER A 39 -3.99 12.00 -2.98
C SER A 39 -4.40 11.24 -1.72
N ILE A 40 -3.54 11.18 -0.71
CA ILE A 40 -3.85 10.52 0.56
C ILE A 40 -5.09 11.14 1.23
N CYS A 41 -5.17 12.47 1.32
CA CYS A 41 -6.33 13.14 1.92
C CYS A 41 -7.66 12.80 1.20
N ARG A 42 -7.62 12.53 -0.11
CA ARG A 42 -8.81 12.10 -0.86
C ARG A 42 -9.19 10.66 -0.55
N GLN A 43 -8.18 9.77 -0.45
CA GLN A 43 -8.38 8.34 -0.18
C GLN A 43 -8.75 8.05 1.28
N LEU A 44 -8.44 8.95 2.20
CA LEU A 44 -8.87 8.87 3.60
C LEU A 44 -10.36 9.20 3.82
N LYS A 45 -11.07 9.69 2.79
CA LYS A 45 -12.51 9.92 2.88
C LYS A 45 -13.24 8.59 2.82
N SER A 46 -13.75 8.15 3.94
CA SER A 46 -14.43 6.87 4.09
C SER A 46 -15.51 6.96 5.17
N ASP A 47 -16.64 6.32 4.94
CA ASP A 47 -17.74 6.17 5.92
C ASP A 47 -17.51 4.98 6.87
N VAL A 48 -16.42 4.25 6.68
CA VAL A 48 -16.05 3.07 7.48
C VAL A 48 -14.64 3.22 8.02
N ARG A 49 -14.30 2.40 9.02
CA ARG A 49 -12.93 2.36 9.56
C ARG A 49 -11.94 1.99 8.48
N LEU A 50 -10.83 2.69 8.50
CA LEU A 50 -9.76 2.55 7.53
C LEU A 50 -8.42 2.43 8.27
N GLY A 51 -7.49 1.69 7.67
CA GLY A 51 -6.12 1.53 8.15
C GLY A 51 -5.10 1.54 7.02
N CYS A 52 -3.85 1.27 7.34
CA CYS A 52 -2.75 1.19 6.39
C CYS A 52 -2.04 -0.16 6.45
N GLN A 53 -1.72 -0.71 5.29
CA GLN A 53 -0.74 -1.78 5.19
C GLN A 53 0.65 -1.18 5.40
N LEU A 54 1.45 -1.81 6.26
CA LEU A 54 2.79 -1.33 6.60
C LEU A 54 3.78 -2.49 6.56
N SER A 55 4.62 -2.55 5.54
CA SER A 55 5.72 -3.51 5.44
C SER A 55 6.99 -3.02 6.16
N GLY A 56 7.14 -1.71 6.34
CA GLY A 56 8.37 -1.08 6.78
C GLY A 56 9.22 -0.54 5.63
N GLY A 57 8.86 -0.85 4.38
CA GLY A 57 9.43 -0.25 3.18
C GLY A 57 9.10 1.24 3.07
N ILE A 58 9.84 1.97 2.22
CA ILE A 58 9.72 3.43 2.07
C ILE A 58 8.30 3.84 1.69
N ASP A 59 7.69 3.16 0.72
CA ASP A 59 6.38 3.54 0.17
C ASP A 59 5.26 3.38 1.17
N SER A 60 5.15 2.22 1.81
CA SER A 60 4.15 1.96 2.85
C SER A 60 4.33 2.87 4.06
N SER A 61 5.58 3.15 4.44
CA SER A 61 5.90 4.06 5.55
C SER A 61 5.51 5.50 5.23
N LEU A 62 5.75 5.94 3.99
CA LEU A 62 5.40 7.29 3.54
C LEU A 62 3.87 7.49 3.51
N ILE A 63 3.13 6.52 2.98
CA ILE A 63 1.66 6.54 2.98
C ILE A 63 1.14 6.61 4.42
N THR A 64 1.63 5.75 5.30
CA THR A 64 1.23 5.73 6.71
C THR A 64 1.51 7.07 7.40
N ALA A 65 2.69 7.66 7.17
CA ALA A 65 3.05 8.96 7.76
C ALA A 65 2.12 10.09 7.29
N PHE A 66 1.77 10.13 6.01
CA PHE A 66 0.81 11.13 5.50
C PHE A 66 -0.61 10.86 5.98
N ALA A 67 -1.02 9.59 6.11
CA ALA A 67 -2.33 9.22 6.63
C ALA A 67 -2.49 9.63 8.10
N VAL A 68 -1.52 9.32 8.96
CA VAL A 68 -1.50 9.75 10.36
C VAL A 68 -1.55 11.28 10.48
N LYS A 69 -0.77 11.98 9.65
CA LYS A 69 -0.77 13.46 9.67
C LYS A 69 -2.11 14.05 9.25
N ALA A 70 -2.84 13.39 8.36
CA ALA A 70 -4.14 13.87 7.87
C ALA A 70 -5.30 13.47 8.79
N GLN A 71 -5.21 12.34 9.47
CA GLN A 71 -6.23 11.80 10.37
C GLN A 71 -5.92 12.21 11.82
N LYS A 72 -6.70 13.12 12.38
CA LYS A 72 -6.43 13.71 13.71
C LYS A 72 -7.14 13.02 14.88
N ALA A 73 -8.03 12.08 14.64
CA ALA A 73 -9.04 11.71 15.63
C ALA A 73 -8.73 10.48 16.50
N SER A 74 -7.86 9.57 16.07
CA SER A 74 -7.47 8.36 16.82
C SER A 74 -6.19 7.75 16.23
N PRO A 75 -5.47 6.89 16.96
CA PRO A 75 -4.37 6.13 16.38
C PRO A 75 -4.84 5.37 15.14
N LEU A 76 -4.10 5.49 14.05
CA LEU A 76 -4.38 4.78 12.81
C LEU A 76 -4.03 3.30 12.97
N ASP A 77 -4.93 2.41 12.56
CA ASP A 77 -4.63 0.97 12.52
C ASP A 77 -3.64 0.70 11.39
N THR A 78 -2.56 -0.02 11.71
CA THR A 78 -1.55 -0.47 10.75
C THR A 78 -1.42 -1.99 10.79
N PHE A 79 -1.24 -2.60 9.62
CA PHE A 79 -1.26 -4.03 9.45
C PHE A 79 0.01 -4.51 8.77
N SER A 80 0.69 -5.49 9.37
CA SER A 80 1.94 -6.07 8.88
C SER A 80 1.85 -7.59 8.83
N VAL A 81 2.40 -8.20 7.77
CA VAL A 81 2.62 -9.65 7.72
C VAL A 81 4.04 -9.93 8.19
N ILE A 82 4.16 -10.89 9.08
CA ILE A 82 5.43 -11.41 9.54
C ILE A 82 5.63 -12.80 8.95
N ILE A 83 6.67 -12.97 8.16
CA ILE A 83 7.07 -14.26 7.61
C ILE A 83 8.24 -14.78 8.43
N ASN A 84 8.12 -15.99 8.94
CA ASN A 84 9.13 -16.63 9.81
C ASN A 84 10.39 -17.05 9.02
N HIS A 85 10.99 -16.11 8.28
CA HIS A 85 12.28 -16.30 7.65
C HIS A 85 13.24 -15.21 8.15
N LEU A 86 14.20 -15.60 8.96
CA LEU A 86 15.12 -14.69 9.68
C LEU A 86 15.87 -13.72 8.76
N ASP A 87 16.11 -14.09 7.49
CA ASP A 87 16.92 -13.30 6.56
C ASP A 87 16.14 -12.20 5.82
N PHE A 88 14.79 -12.21 5.87
CA PHE A 88 13.95 -11.29 5.09
C PHE A 88 12.89 -10.56 5.93
N SER A 89 13.01 -10.59 7.27
CA SER A 89 12.02 -9.91 8.11
C SER A 89 12.21 -8.39 8.10
N GLU A 90 11.26 -7.68 7.51
CA GLU A 90 11.15 -6.22 7.59
C GLU A 90 10.50 -5.74 8.90
N GLU A 91 10.20 -6.66 9.82
CA GLU A 91 9.46 -6.39 11.05
C GLU A 91 10.04 -5.23 11.85
N LYS A 92 11.37 -5.19 12.04
CA LYS A 92 12.05 -4.10 12.76
C LYS A 92 11.79 -2.71 12.17
N TYR A 93 11.59 -2.63 10.86
CA TYR A 93 11.31 -1.35 10.20
C TYR A 93 9.85 -0.93 10.38
N SER A 94 8.91 -1.89 10.27
CA SER A 94 7.50 -1.61 10.54
C SER A 94 7.30 -1.21 12.01
N ASP A 95 8.00 -1.84 12.96
CA ASP A 95 7.96 -1.48 14.38
C ASP A 95 8.46 -0.06 14.63
N LEU A 96 9.61 0.29 14.02
CA LEU A 96 10.16 1.64 14.13
C LEU A 96 9.20 2.71 13.61
N VAL A 97 8.52 2.44 12.49
CA VAL A 97 7.52 3.36 11.92
C VAL A 97 6.32 3.48 12.84
N CYS A 98 5.80 2.36 13.35
CA CYS A 98 4.66 2.36 14.28
C CYS A 98 4.97 3.12 15.57
N GLU A 99 6.13 2.91 16.16
CA GLU A 99 6.59 3.64 17.34
C GLU A 99 6.67 5.15 17.08
N LYS A 100 7.30 5.53 15.97
CA LYS A 100 7.48 6.94 15.59
C LYS A 100 6.16 7.66 15.28
N LEU A 101 5.23 6.97 14.66
CA LEU A 101 3.95 7.53 14.24
C LEU A 101 2.82 7.29 15.24
N GLN A 102 3.09 6.52 16.31
CA GLN A 102 2.12 6.16 17.35
C GLN A 102 0.85 5.52 16.78
N THR A 103 1.02 4.56 15.86
CA THR A 103 -0.07 3.82 15.26
C THR A 103 -0.49 2.63 16.12
N ASN A 104 -1.71 2.14 15.90
CA ASN A 104 -2.20 0.90 16.49
C ASN A 104 -1.78 -0.26 15.60
N GLN A 105 -0.68 -0.93 15.96
CA GLN A 105 -0.04 -1.95 15.12
C GLN A 105 -0.69 -3.31 15.32
N HIS A 106 -1.05 -3.97 14.21
CA HIS A 106 -1.50 -5.35 14.13
C HIS A 106 -0.52 -6.16 13.30
N LYS A 107 0.03 -7.23 13.87
CA LYS A 107 0.98 -8.13 13.22
C LYS A 107 0.34 -9.50 13.05
N PHE A 108 0.43 -10.04 11.85
CA PHE A 108 -0.08 -11.36 11.52
C PHE A 108 1.03 -12.24 10.99
N THR A 109 1.39 -13.27 11.75
CA THR A 109 2.40 -14.24 11.31
C THR A 109 1.79 -15.15 10.26
N LEU A 110 2.49 -15.35 9.17
CA LEU A 110 2.16 -16.31 8.11
C LEU A 110 3.13 -17.48 8.22
N SER A 111 2.64 -18.64 8.61
CA SER A 111 3.39 -19.88 8.66
C SER A 111 3.22 -20.70 7.38
N ASN A 112 4.06 -21.73 7.23
CA ASN A 112 3.95 -22.66 6.09
C ASN A 112 2.62 -23.43 6.10
N ASP A 113 2.08 -23.73 7.27
CA ASP A 113 0.80 -24.45 7.39
C ASP A 113 -0.35 -23.58 6.86
N GLU A 114 -0.35 -22.29 7.17
CA GLU A 114 -1.35 -21.35 6.66
C GLU A 114 -1.19 -21.14 5.15
N VAL A 115 0.04 -21.11 4.64
CA VAL A 115 0.27 -21.05 3.18
C VAL A 115 -0.38 -22.26 2.50
N ILE A 116 -0.17 -23.47 3.00
CA ILE A 116 -0.75 -24.70 2.45
C ILE A 116 -2.27 -24.67 2.58
N GLN A 117 -2.77 -24.32 3.77
CA GLN A 117 -4.20 -24.33 4.06
C GLN A 117 -5.01 -23.37 3.17
N TYR A 118 -4.47 -22.18 2.90
CA TYR A 118 -5.20 -21.12 2.17
C TYR A 118 -4.78 -20.96 0.71
N PHE A 119 -3.97 -21.87 0.18
CA PHE A 119 -3.48 -21.77 -1.19
C PHE A 119 -4.62 -21.78 -2.23
N GLU A 120 -5.58 -22.67 -2.05
CA GLU A 120 -6.76 -22.77 -2.95
C GLU A 120 -7.63 -21.53 -2.86
N ASP A 121 -7.85 -20.97 -1.67
CA ASP A 121 -8.60 -19.74 -1.46
C ASP A 121 -7.94 -18.57 -2.19
N VAL A 122 -6.61 -18.47 -2.15
CA VAL A 122 -5.88 -17.42 -2.87
C VAL A 122 -6.10 -17.52 -4.37
N ILE A 123 -5.99 -18.71 -4.95
CA ILE A 123 -6.23 -18.94 -6.39
C ILE A 123 -7.67 -18.55 -6.74
N TRP A 124 -8.63 -18.96 -5.91
CA TRP A 124 -10.04 -18.64 -6.12
C TRP A 124 -10.31 -17.13 -6.12
N HIS A 125 -9.73 -16.39 -5.17
CA HIS A 125 -9.90 -14.94 -5.08
C HIS A 125 -9.16 -14.15 -6.17
N LEU A 126 -8.05 -14.69 -6.69
CA LEU A 126 -7.33 -14.08 -7.82
C LEU A 126 -8.01 -14.30 -9.16
N ASP A 127 -8.94 -15.29 -9.24
CA ASP A 127 -9.56 -15.75 -10.49
C ASP A 127 -8.53 -16.10 -11.59
N SER A 128 -7.33 -16.49 -11.18
CA SER A 128 -6.21 -16.82 -12.05
C SER A 128 -5.17 -17.69 -11.33
N MET A 129 -4.29 -18.32 -12.10
CA MET A 129 -3.15 -19.02 -11.51
C MET A 129 -2.23 -18.03 -10.78
N ASN A 130 -1.89 -18.38 -9.53
CA ASN A 130 -0.98 -17.58 -8.74
C ASN A 130 0.47 -17.77 -9.23
N ASN A 131 1.01 -16.75 -9.88
CA ASN A 131 2.40 -16.68 -10.30
C ASN A 131 3.23 -15.71 -9.46
N HIS A 132 2.65 -15.14 -8.39
CA HIS A 132 3.30 -14.14 -7.56
C HIS A 132 3.32 -14.59 -6.08
N PRO A 133 4.49 -14.83 -5.49
CA PRO A 133 4.60 -15.33 -4.10
C PRO A 133 3.97 -14.36 -3.08
N ASN A 134 3.94 -13.06 -3.39
CA ASN A 134 3.36 -12.04 -2.52
C ASN A 134 1.84 -12.17 -2.34
N ALA A 135 1.14 -12.85 -3.26
CA ALA A 135 -0.31 -13.00 -3.19
C ALA A 135 -0.80 -13.67 -1.89
N MET A 136 -0.03 -14.64 -1.38
CA MET A 136 -0.33 -15.28 -0.08
C MET A 136 -0.27 -14.29 1.08
N GLY A 137 0.79 -13.47 1.11
CA GLY A 137 0.93 -12.42 2.14
C GLY A 137 -0.19 -11.39 2.07
N PHE A 138 -0.58 -10.97 0.87
CA PHE A 138 -1.72 -10.04 0.66
C PHE A 138 -3.04 -10.62 1.11
N TYR A 139 -3.31 -11.87 0.75
CA TYR A 139 -4.52 -12.57 1.16
C TYR A 139 -4.58 -12.67 2.69
N TRP A 140 -3.50 -13.17 3.31
CA TRP A 140 -3.41 -13.35 4.75
C TRP A 140 -3.59 -12.04 5.52
N LEU A 141 -2.89 -10.99 5.07
CA LEU A 141 -3.05 -9.66 5.64
C LEU A 141 -4.49 -9.15 5.54
N THR A 142 -5.08 -9.25 4.34
CA THR A 142 -6.41 -8.71 4.08
C THR A 142 -7.49 -9.48 4.84
N LYS A 143 -7.38 -10.80 4.90
CA LYS A 143 -8.26 -11.68 5.68
C LYS A 143 -8.29 -11.26 7.15
N ASN A 144 -7.11 -11.11 7.77
CA ASN A 144 -7.03 -10.75 9.19
C ASN A 144 -7.35 -9.28 9.47
N ALA A 145 -6.98 -8.37 8.58
CA ALA A 145 -7.29 -6.95 8.71
C ALA A 145 -8.80 -6.65 8.59
N ALA A 146 -9.57 -7.50 7.92
CA ALA A 146 -11.01 -7.34 7.72
C ALA A 146 -11.83 -7.32 9.03
N ASP A 147 -11.29 -7.89 10.11
CA ASP A 147 -11.89 -7.85 11.45
C ASP A 147 -11.79 -6.45 12.09
N TYR A 148 -10.85 -5.65 11.65
CA TYR A 148 -10.55 -4.32 12.21
C TYR A 148 -11.05 -3.19 11.33
N VAL A 149 -10.84 -3.28 10.02
CA VAL A 149 -11.14 -2.22 9.05
C VAL A 149 -11.81 -2.76 7.80
N LYS A 150 -12.53 -1.89 7.08
CA LYS A 150 -13.13 -2.25 5.78
C LYS A 150 -12.35 -1.66 4.59
N VAL A 151 -11.48 -0.70 4.84
CA VAL A 151 -10.61 -0.08 3.83
C VAL A 151 -9.17 -0.10 4.33
N LYS A 152 -8.27 -0.42 3.44
CA LYS A 152 -6.82 -0.46 3.71
C LYS A 152 -6.07 0.29 2.62
N LEU A 153 -5.28 1.31 2.98
CA LEU A 153 -4.33 1.95 2.08
C LEU A 153 -3.06 1.10 1.99
N SER A 154 -2.50 1.01 0.79
CA SER A 154 -1.25 0.28 0.53
C SER A 154 -0.26 1.11 -0.28
N GLY A 155 1.00 0.68 -0.31
CA GLY A 155 2.08 1.25 -1.13
C GLY A 155 2.10 0.77 -2.57
N GLU A 156 1.17 -0.11 -2.96
CA GLU A 156 1.15 -0.69 -4.30
C GLU A 156 1.02 0.37 -5.39
N GLY A 157 1.74 0.18 -6.48
CA GLY A 157 1.81 1.11 -7.60
C GLY A 157 2.90 2.17 -7.47
N ALA A 158 3.61 2.25 -6.35
CA ALA A 158 4.68 3.22 -6.16
C ALA A 158 5.90 2.89 -7.04
N ASP A 159 6.29 1.62 -7.10
CA ASP A 159 7.42 1.15 -7.92
C ASP A 159 7.19 1.40 -9.41
N GLU A 160 5.96 1.22 -9.89
CA GLU A 160 5.57 1.48 -11.28
C GLU A 160 5.68 2.97 -11.64
N LEU A 161 5.39 3.85 -10.69
CA LEU A 161 5.45 5.29 -10.89
C LEU A 161 6.83 5.89 -10.67
N MET A 162 7.60 5.33 -9.73
CA MET A 162 8.87 5.89 -9.27
C MET A 162 10.10 5.11 -9.77
N GLY A 163 9.89 4.02 -10.52
CA GLY A 163 10.98 3.18 -11.03
C GLY A 163 11.71 2.40 -9.94
N GLY A 164 10.97 1.88 -8.95
CA GLY A 164 11.54 1.20 -7.79
C GLY A 164 12.00 -0.22 -8.05
N TYR A 165 11.58 -0.86 -9.15
CA TYR A 165 12.01 -2.21 -9.49
C TYR A 165 13.47 -2.24 -9.93
N VAL A 166 14.22 -3.18 -9.37
CA VAL A 166 15.59 -3.51 -9.85
C VAL A 166 15.43 -4.32 -11.15
N GLN A 167 15.92 -3.77 -12.23
CA GLN A 167 15.98 -4.46 -13.54
C GLN A 167 17.24 -5.30 -13.65
#